data_2d3b8b97423d439407db5e6ab9472925
#
_entry.id   2d3b8b97423d439407db5e6ab9472925
#
_cell.length_a   1.000
_cell.length_b   1.000
_cell.length_c   1.000
_cell.angle_alpha   90.00
_cell.angle_beta   90.00
_cell.angle_gamma   90.00
#
_symmetry.space_group_name_H-M   'P 1'
#
loop_
_entity.id
_entity.type
_entity.pdbx_description
1 polymer ?
#
loop_
_entity_poly.entity_id
_entity_poly.type
_entity_poly.pdbx_seq_one_letter_code
_entity_poly.pdbx_strand_id
1 'polypeptide(L)'
;MPYFCGYHKSESMQYPKGKLLAIGGAEDKGTNLETGEIHRNNLNFFELGILRRLVQETGDLNSRIEVITTASMIPLEVGDNYLSAFGKIGCSNVGLMHIRNRTDALSEEYIERIKSCDAVMFSGGNQMRLTSTFGGTDFLTLIMKRYKEEDNFLVAGTSAGAMAMSNTMIYEGNAAKAHLKGEVKITTGLGFMNDVIFDSHFEKRGRFGRLAQAIATNPSCIGIGLGEDTGMLITEGNKMEAIGSGLVMIVDGHDIRHSNIADIPDGNPISIENLKVHFCENGNGYIVSDRLFLPEVKDGSVVRKNVEVE
;
A
#
# COMPACT_ATOMS: atom_id res chain seq x y z
N MET A 1 51.97 -5.47 -12.71
CA MET A 1 50.89 -6.45 -12.55
C MET A 1 49.57 -5.67 -12.62
N PRO A 2 48.73 -5.85 -13.63
CA PRO A 2 47.43 -5.18 -13.70
C PRO A 2 46.44 -5.94 -12.85
N TYR A 3 45.77 -5.25 -11.93
CA TYR A 3 44.64 -5.76 -11.18
C TYR A 3 43.45 -5.90 -12.12
N PHE A 4 43.02 -7.12 -12.36
CA PHE A 4 41.73 -7.44 -12.99
C PHE A 4 40.62 -7.05 -12.02
N CYS A 5 39.95 -5.95 -12.32
CA CYS A 5 38.65 -5.61 -11.73
C CYS A 5 37.61 -6.52 -12.37
N GLY A 6 37.22 -7.57 -11.64
CA GLY A 6 36.14 -8.45 -12.07
C GLY A 6 34.84 -7.65 -12.13
N TYR A 7 34.30 -7.48 -13.32
CA TYR A 7 32.92 -7.04 -13.51
C TYR A 7 31.99 -8.07 -12.85
N HIS A 8 31.47 -7.74 -11.67
CA HIS A 8 30.26 -8.42 -11.18
C HIS A 8 29.17 -8.19 -12.22
N LYS A 9 28.73 -9.27 -12.87
CA LYS A 9 27.46 -9.26 -13.60
C LYS A 9 26.41 -8.75 -12.61
N SER A 10 25.76 -7.63 -12.96
CA SER A 10 24.57 -7.17 -12.26
C SER A 10 23.59 -8.34 -12.25
N GLU A 11 23.30 -8.89 -11.06
CA GLU A 11 22.12 -9.72 -10.88
C GLU A 11 20.95 -8.87 -11.39
N SER A 12 20.25 -9.37 -12.41
CA SER A 12 19.04 -8.72 -12.91
C SER A 12 18.11 -8.59 -11.72
N MET A 13 17.74 -7.36 -11.36
CA MET A 13 16.72 -7.12 -10.33
C MET A 13 15.47 -7.90 -10.73
N GLN A 14 15.21 -8.99 -10.03
CA GLN A 14 14.05 -9.82 -10.29
C GLN A 14 12.87 -9.16 -9.59
N TYR A 15 12.05 -8.46 -10.37
CA TYR A 15 10.81 -7.87 -9.87
C TYR A 15 9.84 -8.97 -9.42
N PRO A 16 9.05 -8.70 -8.35
CA PRO A 16 7.96 -9.59 -7.97
C PRO A 16 6.98 -9.78 -9.13
N LYS A 17 6.51 -11.01 -9.31
CA LYS A 17 5.54 -11.36 -10.33
C LYS A 17 4.11 -11.09 -9.90
N GLY A 18 3.82 -11.26 -8.61
CA GLY A 18 2.53 -10.97 -8.01
C GLY A 18 2.24 -9.48 -7.94
N LYS A 19 1.02 -9.18 -7.53
CA LYS A 19 0.50 -7.82 -7.46
C LYS A 19 0.29 -7.37 -6.02
N LEU A 20 0.40 -6.06 -5.78
CA LEU A 20 -0.02 -5.44 -4.52
C LEU A 20 -1.17 -4.47 -4.78
N LEU A 21 -2.10 -4.39 -3.83
CA LEU A 21 -3.16 -3.39 -3.83
C LEU A 21 -3.20 -2.69 -2.47
N ALA A 22 -2.61 -1.49 -2.39
CA ALA A 22 -2.62 -0.66 -1.20
C ALA A 22 -3.83 0.28 -1.23
N ILE A 23 -4.72 0.19 -0.23
CA ILE A 23 -5.99 0.92 -0.16
C ILE A 23 -5.96 1.90 1.01
N GLY A 24 -6.38 3.14 0.79
CA GLY A 24 -6.30 4.22 1.79
C GLY A 24 -7.27 4.11 2.96
N GLY A 25 -8.21 3.19 2.90
CA GLY A 25 -9.25 2.95 3.90
C GLY A 25 -10.61 3.45 3.47
N ALA A 26 -11.64 3.10 4.24
CA ALA A 26 -13.03 3.44 3.98
C ALA A 26 -13.47 3.13 2.53
N GLU A 27 -12.90 2.07 1.94
CA GLU A 27 -13.35 1.55 0.65
C GLU A 27 -14.82 1.14 0.74
N ASP A 28 -15.57 1.40 -0.32
CA ASP A 28 -17.00 1.07 -0.38
C ASP A 28 -17.21 -0.45 -0.25
N LYS A 29 -17.98 -0.85 0.76
CA LYS A 29 -18.40 -2.23 1.04
C LYS A 29 -19.90 -2.44 0.77
N GLY A 30 -20.54 -1.45 0.13
CA GLY A 30 -21.98 -1.46 -0.13
C GLY A 30 -22.80 -1.37 1.16
N THR A 31 -22.26 -0.85 2.23
CA THR A 31 -22.97 -0.57 3.48
C THR A 31 -23.40 0.90 3.45
N ASN A 32 -24.69 1.17 3.63
CA ASN A 32 -25.28 2.52 3.49
C ASN A 32 -24.77 3.56 4.50
N LEU A 33 -23.95 3.17 5.46
CA LEU A 33 -23.55 4.01 6.59
C LEU A 33 -22.23 4.76 6.38
N GLU A 34 -21.41 4.40 5.38
CA GLU A 34 -20.08 4.98 5.20
C GLU A 34 -19.95 5.88 3.96
N THR A 35 -20.95 5.93 3.11
CA THR A 35 -20.96 6.84 1.96
C THR A 35 -21.22 8.26 2.44
N GLY A 36 -20.17 8.95 2.85
CA GLY A 36 -20.24 10.39 3.07
C GLY A 36 -20.76 11.09 1.80
N GLU A 37 -21.40 12.24 1.95
CA GLU A 37 -21.93 13.02 0.82
C GLU A 37 -20.88 13.26 -0.28
N ILE A 38 -19.60 13.29 0.08
CA ILE A 38 -18.46 13.49 -0.83
C ILE A 38 -18.37 12.37 -1.87
N HIS A 39 -18.52 11.10 -1.48
CA HIS A 39 -18.43 9.98 -2.43
C HIS A 39 -19.61 9.95 -3.40
N ARG A 40 -20.83 10.23 -2.92
CA ARG A 40 -22.03 10.27 -3.76
C ARG A 40 -22.02 11.38 -4.80
N ASN A 41 -21.34 12.47 -4.51
CA ASN A 41 -21.23 13.64 -5.40
C ASN A 41 -19.99 13.57 -6.32
N ASN A 42 -19.14 12.55 -6.18
CA ASN A 42 -17.98 12.37 -7.05
C ASN A 42 -18.45 11.73 -8.37
N LEU A 43 -18.16 12.38 -9.49
CA LEU A 43 -18.49 11.88 -10.83
C LEU A 43 -17.82 10.54 -11.16
N ASN A 44 -16.73 10.20 -10.48
CA ASN A 44 -15.98 8.96 -10.65
C ASN A 44 -16.33 7.89 -9.60
N PHE A 45 -17.35 8.14 -8.75
CA PHE A 45 -17.81 7.14 -7.79
C PHE A 45 -18.37 5.91 -8.53
N PHE A 46 -17.88 4.74 -8.18
CA PHE A 46 -18.40 3.48 -8.64
C PHE A 46 -18.53 2.51 -7.47
N GLU A 47 -19.72 2.00 -7.32
CA GLU A 47 -20.10 1.11 -6.21
C GLU A 47 -19.18 -0.11 -6.14
N LEU A 48 -18.59 -0.37 -4.96
CA LEU A 48 -17.66 -1.46 -4.69
C LEU A 48 -16.44 -1.50 -5.63
N GLY A 49 -16.07 -0.37 -6.25
CA GLY A 49 -15.11 -0.33 -7.36
C GLY A 49 -13.75 -0.91 -7.04
N ILE A 50 -13.18 -0.61 -5.87
CA ILE A 50 -11.86 -1.14 -5.45
C ILE A 50 -11.93 -2.65 -5.22
N LEU A 51 -12.98 -3.16 -4.56
CA LEU A 51 -13.13 -4.59 -4.32
C LEU A 51 -13.43 -5.36 -5.62
N ARG A 52 -14.18 -4.75 -6.56
CA ARG A 52 -14.35 -5.31 -7.91
C ARG A 52 -13.01 -5.40 -8.65
N ARG A 53 -12.20 -4.34 -8.59
CA ARG A 53 -10.88 -4.35 -9.19
C ARG A 53 -9.99 -5.42 -8.56
N LEU A 54 -10.04 -5.61 -7.23
CA LEU A 54 -9.33 -6.70 -6.54
C LEU A 54 -9.69 -8.06 -7.15
N VAL A 55 -10.99 -8.36 -7.31
CA VAL A 55 -11.45 -9.63 -7.88
C VAL A 55 -11.03 -9.77 -9.35
N GLN A 56 -11.07 -8.69 -10.14
CA GLN A 56 -10.60 -8.72 -11.53
C GLN A 56 -9.11 -9.04 -11.63
N GLU A 57 -8.29 -8.51 -10.69
CA GLU A 57 -6.85 -8.74 -10.67
C GLU A 57 -6.46 -10.17 -10.26
N THR A 58 -7.33 -10.91 -9.60
CA THR A 58 -7.13 -12.34 -9.28
C THR A 58 -7.59 -13.28 -10.38
N GLY A 59 -8.30 -12.79 -11.40
CA GLY A 59 -8.68 -13.53 -12.59
C GLY A 59 -10.17 -13.75 -12.76
N ASP A 60 -10.92 -14.15 -11.73
CA ASP A 60 -12.36 -14.35 -11.83
C ASP A 60 -13.12 -14.32 -10.47
N LEU A 61 -14.44 -14.47 -10.55
CA LEU A 61 -15.35 -14.48 -9.39
C LEU A 61 -15.20 -15.72 -8.48
N ASN A 62 -14.54 -16.80 -8.95
CA ASN A 62 -14.32 -18.02 -8.16
C ASN A 62 -12.99 -17.96 -7.40
N SER A 63 -12.20 -16.92 -7.62
CA SER A 63 -10.91 -16.73 -6.94
C SER A 63 -11.07 -16.84 -5.43
N ARG A 64 -10.14 -17.55 -4.80
CA ARG A 64 -10.14 -17.72 -3.35
C ARG A 64 -9.41 -16.56 -2.69
N ILE A 65 -10.17 -15.76 -1.95
CA ILE A 65 -9.66 -14.58 -1.23
C ILE A 65 -9.67 -14.85 0.27
N GLU A 66 -8.52 -14.68 0.93
CA GLU A 66 -8.40 -14.82 2.38
C GLU A 66 -8.29 -13.45 3.05
N VAL A 67 -9.31 -13.06 3.81
CA VAL A 67 -9.32 -11.79 4.55
C VAL A 67 -8.73 -12.00 5.94
N ILE A 68 -7.63 -11.30 6.21
CA ILE A 68 -6.86 -11.40 7.46
C ILE A 68 -7.23 -10.21 8.36
N THR A 69 -7.95 -10.45 9.44
CA THR A 69 -8.53 -9.41 10.31
C THR A 69 -7.67 -9.05 11.52
N THR A 70 -6.41 -9.47 11.55
CA THR A 70 -5.48 -9.33 12.68
C THR A 70 -5.34 -7.90 13.20
N ALA A 71 -5.35 -6.91 12.31
CA ALA A 71 -5.22 -5.50 12.69
C ALA A 71 -6.43 -4.99 13.49
N SER A 72 -7.63 -5.54 13.26
CA SER A 72 -8.88 -5.05 13.82
C SER A 72 -9.06 -5.41 15.31
N MET A 73 -9.70 -4.51 16.05
CA MET A 73 -10.19 -4.77 17.41
C MET A 73 -11.56 -5.45 17.42
N ILE A 74 -12.27 -5.42 16.29
CA ILE A 74 -13.59 -6.05 16.07
C ILE A 74 -13.51 -7.01 14.87
N PRO A 75 -12.66 -8.06 14.93
CA PRO A 75 -12.30 -8.87 13.75
C PRO A 75 -13.49 -9.61 13.13
N LEU A 76 -14.46 -10.04 13.92
CA LEU A 76 -15.64 -10.76 13.44
C LEU A 76 -16.52 -9.84 12.59
N GLU A 77 -16.88 -8.67 13.11
CA GLU A 77 -17.68 -7.69 12.40
C GLU A 77 -17.02 -7.23 11.10
N VAL A 78 -15.72 -6.95 11.15
CA VAL A 78 -14.95 -6.58 9.95
C VAL A 78 -14.94 -7.73 8.94
N GLY A 79 -14.78 -8.97 9.38
CA GLY A 79 -14.84 -10.15 8.53
C GLY A 79 -16.20 -10.28 7.84
N ASP A 80 -17.29 -10.17 8.59
CA ASP A 80 -18.65 -10.26 8.06
C ASP A 80 -18.96 -9.17 7.04
N ASN A 81 -18.45 -7.95 7.26
CA ASN A 81 -18.58 -6.85 6.30
C ASN A 81 -17.89 -7.18 4.97
N TYR A 82 -16.69 -7.80 5.00
CA TYR A 82 -16.02 -8.23 3.77
C TYR A 82 -16.73 -9.40 3.08
N LEU A 83 -17.20 -10.40 3.82
CA LEU A 83 -18.01 -11.47 3.23
C LEU A 83 -19.24 -10.92 2.51
N SER A 84 -19.94 -9.98 3.15
CA SER A 84 -21.09 -9.30 2.55
C SER A 84 -20.71 -8.52 1.28
N ALA A 85 -19.62 -7.75 1.32
CA ALA A 85 -19.16 -6.94 0.20
C ALA A 85 -18.76 -7.80 -1.00
N PHE A 86 -17.92 -8.82 -0.79
CA PHE A 86 -17.54 -9.74 -1.85
C PHE A 86 -18.71 -10.55 -2.39
N GLY A 87 -19.66 -10.96 -1.52
CA GLY A 87 -20.90 -11.62 -1.93
C GLY A 87 -21.75 -10.75 -2.87
N LYS A 88 -21.86 -9.44 -2.62
CA LYS A 88 -22.54 -8.48 -3.51
C LYS A 88 -21.85 -8.35 -4.88
N ILE A 89 -20.55 -8.53 -4.93
CA ILE A 89 -19.79 -8.57 -6.19
C ILE A 89 -20.02 -9.87 -6.95
N GLY A 90 -20.46 -10.93 -6.27
CA GLY A 90 -20.65 -12.28 -6.81
C GLY A 90 -19.46 -13.21 -6.51
N CYS A 91 -18.46 -12.75 -5.73
CA CYS A 91 -17.36 -13.57 -5.26
C CYS A 91 -17.75 -14.24 -3.93
N SER A 92 -17.97 -15.56 -3.96
CA SER A 92 -18.41 -16.32 -2.78
C SER A 92 -17.29 -17.16 -2.13
N ASN A 93 -16.15 -17.30 -2.80
CA ASN A 93 -15.02 -18.09 -2.30
C ASN A 93 -14.09 -17.24 -1.42
N VAL A 94 -14.66 -16.66 -0.36
CA VAL A 94 -13.96 -15.77 0.57
C VAL A 94 -13.84 -16.41 1.93
N GLY A 95 -12.62 -16.54 2.44
CA GLY A 95 -12.34 -17.05 3.77
C GLY A 95 -11.92 -15.95 4.74
N LEU A 96 -12.14 -16.16 6.02
CA LEU A 96 -11.71 -15.27 7.09
C LEU A 96 -10.60 -15.92 7.92
N MET A 97 -9.56 -15.17 8.22
CA MET A 97 -8.48 -15.56 9.12
C MET A 97 -8.42 -14.60 10.31
N HIS A 98 -8.91 -15.06 11.47
CA HIS A 98 -8.91 -14.27 12.71
C HIS A 98 -7.64 -14.54 13.54
N ILE A 99 -6.46 -14.37 12.94
CA ILE A 99 -5.17 -14.59 13.57
C ILE A 99 -4.91 -13.49 14.62
N ARG A 100 -4.83 -13.85 15.89
CA ARG A 100 -4.73 -12.88 17.00
C ARG A 100 -3.34 -12.76 17.59
N ASN A 101 -2.50 -13.76 17.40
CA ASN A 101 -1.15 -13.84 17.96
C ASN A 101 -0.23 -14.66 17.05
N ARG A 102 1.06 -14.71 17.38
CA ARG A 102 2.07 -15.42 16.59
C ARG A 102 1.84 -16.95 16.54
N THR A 103 1.26 -17.52 17.59
CA THR A 103 0.98 -18.97 17.63
C THR A 103 -0.12 -19.33 16.64
N ASP A 104 -1.16 -18.50 16.53
CA ASP A 104 -2.21 -18.71 15.53
C ASP A 104 -1.64 -18.70 14.10
N ALA A 105 -0.66 -17.83 13.83
CA ALA A 105 0.01 -17.74 12.52
C ALA A 105 0.82 -19.00 12.16
N LEU A 106 1.09 -19.89 13.11
CA LEU A 106 1.78 -21.17 12.88
C LEU A 106 0.81 -22.33 12.62
N SER A 107 -0.50 -22.09 12.63
CA SER A 107 -1.53 -23.12 12.37
C SER A 107 -1.34 -23.71 10.97
N GLU A 108 -1.29 -25.05 10.90
CA GLU A 108 -1.23 -25.76 9.62
C GLU A 108 -2.44 -25.44 8.75
N GLU A 109 -3.63 -25.27 9.34
CA GLU A 109 -4.83 -24.86 8.61
C GLU A 109 -4.62 -23.56 7.87
N TYR A 110 -4.11 -22.51 8.54
CA TYR A 110 -3.87 -21.22 7.90
C TYR A 110 -2.75 -21.28 6.87
N ILE A 111 -1.71 -22.05 7.12
CA ILE A 111 -0.63 -22.27 6.15
C ILE A 111 -1.16 -22.93 4.87
N GLU A 112 -1.98 -23.99 4.98
CA GLU A 112 -2.58 -24.67 3.81
C GLU A 112 -3.54 -23.73 3.05
N ARG A 113 -4.29 -22.90 3.76
CA ARG A 113 -5.17 -21.91 3.14
C ARG A 113 -4.35 -20.87 2.36
N ILE A 114 -3.23 -20.38 2.91
CA ILE A 114 -2.33 -19.47 2.17
C ILE A 114 -1.69 -20.16 0.97
N LYS A 115 -1.38 -21.45 0.99
CA LYS A 115 -0.85 -22.16 -0.17
C LYS A 115 -1.84 -22.23 -1.36
N SER A 116 -3.13 -22.18 -1.08
CA SER A 116 -4.19 -22.45 -2.08
C SER A 116 -5.05 -21.24 -2.44
N CYS A 117 -4.88 -20.08 -1.80
CA CYS A 117 -5.65 -18.89 -2.14
C CYS A 117 -5.04 -18.11 -3.31
N ASP A 118 -5.85 -17.33 -4.01
CA ASP A 118 -5.43 -16.46 -5.11
C ASP A 118 -5.07 -15.05 -4.61
N ALA A 119 -5.67 -14.64 -3.48
CA ALA A 119 -5.36 -13.37 -2.83
C ALA A 119 -5.40 -13.44 -1.31
N VAL A 120 -4.63 -12.57 -0.68
CA VAL A 120 -4.75 -12.23 0.74
C VAL A 120 -5.09 -10.76 0.89
N MET A 121 -5.98 -10.41 1.83
CA MET A 121 -6.35 -9.04 2.12
C MET A 121 -6.20 -8.74 3.62
N PHE A 122 -5.26 -7.86 3.95
CA PHE A 122 -5.07 -7.36 5.32
C PHE A 122 -6.07 -6.24 5.63
N SER A 123 -6.93 -6.43 6.63
CA SER A 123 -7.89 -5.42 7.05
C SER A 123 -7.24 -4.22 7.74
N GLY A 124 -8.04 -3.15 7.88
CA GLY A 124 -7.69 -1.98 8.68
C GLY A 124 -7.68 -2.25 10.19
N GLY A 125 -7.13 -1.28 10.93
CA GLY A 125 -7.02 -1.30 12.38
C GLY A 125 -5.68 -0.73 12.87
N ASN A 126 -4.88 -1.52 13.58
CA ASN A 126 -3.55 -1.13 14.07
C ASN A 126 -2.47 -1.93 13.33
N GLN A 127 -1.65 -1.21 12.55
CA GLN A 127 -0.58 -1.81 11.75
C GLN A 127 0.51 -2.50 12.58
N MET A 128 0.73 -2.06 13.82
CA MET A 128 1.68 -2.71 14.73
C MET A 128 1.26 -4.14 15.08
N ARG A 129 -0.05 -4.42 15.08
CA ARG A 129 -0.54 -5.80 15.28
C ARG A 129 -0.15 -6.72 14.13
N LEU A 130 -0.14 -6.22 12.88
CA LEU A 130 0.29 -7.00 11.72
C LEU A 130 1.78 -7.34 11.81
N THR A 131 2.61 -6.33 12.06
CA THR A 131 4.06 -6.53 12.12
C THR A 131 4.49 -7.38 13.30
N SER A 132 3.90 -7.19 14.48
CA SER A 132 4.22 -7.99 15.67
C SER A 132 3.72 -9.44 15.58
N THR A 133 2.61 -9.68 14.89
CA THR A 133 2.06 -11.02 14.71
C THR A 133 2.80 -11.79 13.62
N PHE A 134 3.04 -11.17 12.47
CA PHE A 134 3.54 -11.88 11.28
C PHE A 134 5.04 -11.72 11.03
N GLY A 135 5.67 -10.65 11.53
CA GLY A 135 7.10 -10.39 11.28
C GLY A 135 7.98 -11.58 11.66
N GLY A 136 8.74 -12.12 10.69
CA GLY A 136 9.64 -13.27 10.88
C GLY A 136 8.95 -14.61 11.10
N THR A 137 7.68 -14.79 10.70
CA THR A 137 6.97 -16.08 10.72
C THR A 137 7.02 -16.77 9.36
N ASP A 138 6.87 -18.10 9.35
CA ASP A 138 6.72 -18.87 8.11
C ASP A 138 5.48 -18.49 7.32
N PHE A 139 4.42 -18.04 8.01
CA PHE A 139 3.21 -17.52 7.40
C PHE A 139 3.50 -16.32 6.49
N LEU A 140 4.22 -15.31 7.00
CA LEU A 140 4.61 -14.15 6.18
C LEU A 140 5.62 -14.55 5.10
N THR A 141 6.57 -15.41 5.42
CA THR A 141 7.56 -15.90 4.46
C THR A 141 6.90 -16.60 3.27
N LEU A 142 5.86 -17.38 3.51
CA LEU A 142 5.07 -18.03 2.45
C LEU A 142 4.34 -17.01 1.58
N ILE A 143 3.66 -16.02 2.17
CA ILE A 143 2.98 -14.95 1.41
C ILE A 143 3.99 -14.18 0.56
N MET A 144 5.14 -13.79 1.15
CA MET A 144 6.22 -13.11 0.43
C MET A 144 6.79 -13.91 -0.73
N LYS A 145 6.95 -15.23 -0.54
CA LYS A 145 7.41 -16.13 -1.59
C LYS A 145 6.42 -16.16 -2.74
N ARG A 146 5.13 -16.37 -2.46
CA ARG A 146 4.07 -16.39 -3.47
C ARG A 146 3.99 -15.05 -4.24
N TYR A 147 4.04 -13.93 -3.52
CA TYR A 147 4.10 -12.60 -4.13
C TYR A 147 5.29 -12.43 -5.09
N LYS A 148 6.45 -12.99 -4.74
CA LYS A 148 7.64 -12.88 -5.60
C LYS A 148 7.60 -13.79 -6.83
N GLU A 149 7.00 -14.96 -6.71
CA GLU A 149 7.15 -16.06 -7.68
C GLU A 149 5.90 -16.30 -8.55
N GLU A 150 4.70 -15.87 -8.12
CA GLU A 150 3.43 -16.21 -8.80
C GLU A 150 2.78 -14.99 -9.45
N ASP A 151 2.55 -15.05 -10.76
CA ASP A 151 2.05 -13.92 -11.58
C ASP A 151 0.64 -13.43 -11.18
N ASN A 152 -0.22 -14.33 -10.70
CA ASN A 152 -1.62 -14.01 -10.37
C ASN A 152 -1.87 -13.84 -8.87
N PHE A 153 -0.87 -14.02 -8.03
CA PHE A 153 -1.05 -13.86 -6.59
C PHE A 153 -1.15 -12.39 -6.21
N LEU A 154 -2.24 -12.03 -5.51
CA LEU A 154 -2.49 -10.66 -5.08
C LEU A 154 -2.37 -10.52 -3.57
N VAL A 155 -1.62 -9.52 -3.12
CA VAL A 155 -1.61 -9.07 -1.72
C VAL A 155 -2.29 -7.72 -1.64
N ALA A 156 -3.43 -7.66 -0.99
CA ALA A 156 -4.17 -6.42 -0.75
C ALA A 156 -4.09 -6.01 0.72
N GLY A 157 -4.22 -4.71 0.98
CA GLY A 157 -4.32 -4.20 2.34
C GLY A 157 -4.99 -2.84 2.39
N THR A 158 -5.86 -2.64 3.38
CA THR A 158 -6.56 -1.38 3.57
C THR A 158 -6.12 -0.68 4.85
N SER A 159 -5.99 0.65 4.80
CA SER A 159 -5.62 1.49 5.95
C SER A 159 -4.35 0.96 6.64
N ALA A 160 -4.44 0.39 7.84
CA ALA A 160 -3.32 -0.23 8.54
C ALA A 160 -2.67 -1.36 7.73
N GLY A 161 -3.47 -2.14 6.99
CA GLY A 161 -2.98 -3.19 6.09
C GLY A 161 -2.11 -2.64 4.97
N ALA A 162 -2.51 -1.53 4.34
CA ALA A 162 -1.72 -0.85 3.31
C ALA A 162 -0.42 -0.27 3.90
N MET A 163 -0.51 0.42 5.03
CA MET A 163 0.66 1.00 5.68
C MET A 163 1.69 -0.05 6.07
N ALA A 164 1.24 -1.24 6.50
CA ALA A 164 2.13 -2.34 6.86
C ALA A 164 2.87 -2.97 5.67
N MET A 165 2.46 -2.75 4.43
CA MET A 165 3.14 -3.32 3.25
C MET A 165 4.54 -2.74 3.02
N SER A 166 4.80 -1.52 3.45
CA SER A 166 6.11 -0.88 3.35
C SER A 166 7.15 -1.59 4.22
N ASN A 167 8.42 -1.51 3.84
CA ASN A 167 9.52 -1.85 4.74
C ASN A 167 9.69 -0.77 5.81
N THR A 168 9.67 0.51 5.42
CA THR A 168 9.61 1.65 6.35
C THR A 168 8.15 2.04 6.54
N MET A 169 7.62 1.85 7.75
CA MET A 169 6.20 2.03 8.08
C MET A 169 6.00 3.14 9.11
N ILE A 170 5.13 4.10 8.82
CA ILE A 170 4.66 5.06 9.82
C ILE A 170 3.69 4.34 10.76
N TYR A 171 3.97 4.36 12.09
CA TYR A 171 3.06 3.73 13.05
C TYR A 171 2.36 4.73 13.95
N GLU A 172 2.93 5.93 14.14
CA GLU A 172 2.38 7.00 14.95
C GLU A 172 2.73 8.37 14.35
N GLY A 173 1.94 9.37 14.62
CA GLY A 173 2.19 10.76 14.23
C GLY A 173 0.91 11.59 14.23
N ASN A 174 0.95 12.71 14.93
CA ASN A 174 -0.14 13.70 14.94
C ASN A 174 -0.01 14.61 13.71
N ALA A 175 -0.99 14.63 12.82
CA ALA A 175 -0.96 15.43 11.61
C ALA A 175 -0.81 16.94 11.90
N ALA A 176 -1.47 17.47 12.94
CA ALA A 176 -1.38 18.88 13.31
C ALA A 176 0.00 19.29 13.85
N LYS A 177 0.76 18.35 14.38
CA LYS A 177 2.12 18.57 14.91
C LYS A 177 3.23 18.02 14.03
N ALA A 178 2.91 17.45 12.90
CA ALA A 178 3.85 16.77 12.01
C ALA A 178 4.96 17.68 11.43
N HIS A 179 4.85 18.99 11.61
CA HIS A 179 5.91 19.95 11.32
C HIS A 179 7.00 20.01 12.40
N LEU A 180 6.81 19.32 13.54
CA LEU A 180 7.81 19.25 14.60
C LEU A 180 8.57 17.92 14.51
N LYS A 181 9.90 17.98 14.56
CA LYS A 181 10.74 16.76 14.57
C LYS A 181 10.39 15.84 15.73
N GLY A 182 10.36 14.54 15.45
CA GLY A 182 10.08 13.50 16.44
C GLY A 182 8.59 13.19 16.67
N GLU A 183 7.67 13.98 16.10
CA GLU A 183 6.24 13.72 16.17
C GLU A 183 5.80 12.57 15.25
N VAL A 184 6.55 12.30 14.19
CA VAL A 184 6.30 11.19 13.27
C VAL A 184 7.23 10.03 13.61
N LYS A 185 6.63 8.88 13.90
CA LYS A 185 7.36 7.68 14.31
C LYS A 185 7.28 6.61 13.23
N ILE A 186 8.41 6.07 12.88
CA ILE A 186 8.57 5.03 11.87
C ILE A 186 9.14 3.76 12.49
N THR A 187 8.82 2.63 11.90
CA THR A 187 9.34 1.30 12.25
C THR A 187 9.35 0.41 11.02
N THR A 188 9.81 -0.82 11.17
CA THR A 188 9.78 -1.82 10.09
C THR A 188 8.37 -2.37 9.90
N GLY A 189 7.90 -2.39 8.66
CA GLY A 189 6.65 -3.02 8.25
C GLY A 189 6.82 -4.49 7.84
N LEU A 190 5.95 -4.96 6.93
CA LEU A 190 6.00 -6.35 6.44
C LEU A 190 6.99 -6.54 5.28
N GLY A 191 7.44 -5.46 4.62
CA GLY A 191 8.52 -5.49 3.66
C GLY A 191 8.15 -5.94 2.25
N PHE A 192 6.90 -5.79 1.82
CA PHE A 192 6.51 -6.03 0.42
C PHE A 192 7.08 -4.97 -0.53
N MET A 193 7.23 -3.72 -0.07
CA MET A 193 7.84 -2.61 -0.79
C MET A 193 8.97 -2.00 0.03
N ASN A 194 10.17 -1.88 -0.56
CA ASN A 194 11.35 -1.35 0.15
C ASN A 194 11.45 0.18 0.02
N ASP A 195 11.19 0.70 -1.17
CA ASP A 195 11.46 2.09 -1.54
C ASP A 195 10.19 2.97 -1.48
N VAL A 196 9.16 2.52 -0.75
CA VAL A 196 7.88 3.21 -0.63
C VAL A 196 7.42 3.27 0.82
N ILE A 197 6.86 4.41 1.20
CA ILE A 197 6.18 4.61 2.50
C ILE A 197 4.72 4.93 2.22
N PHE A 198 3.80 4.04 2.62
CA PHE A 198 2.37 4.29 2.50
C PHE A 198 1.84 5.03 3.72
N ASP A 199 0.93 5.99 3.47
CA ASP A 199 0.08 6.59 4.48
C ASP A 199 -1.38 6.61 4.01
N SER A 200 -2.32 6.37 4.90
CA SER A 200 -3.74 6.11 4.61
C SER A 200 -4.66 7.20 5.16
N HIS A 201 -5.94 7.25 4.72
CA HIS A 201 -6.90 8.31 5.10
C HIS A 201 -6.29 9.71 4.93
N PHE A 202 -5.55 9.91 3.85
CA PHE A 202 -4.53 10.93 3.76
C PHE A 202 -5.09 12.34 3.78
N GLU A 203 -6.01 12.67 2.88
CA GLU A 203 -6.62 14.00 2.80
C GLU A 203 -7.52 14.27 4.01
N LYS A 204 -8.37 13.30 4.35
CA LYS A 204 -9.36 13.43 5.41
C LYS A 204 -8.73 13.73 6.77
N ARG A 205 -7.52 13.22 7.01
CA ARG A 205 -6.78 13.42 8.26
C ARG A 205 -5.65 14.43 8.16
N GLY A 206 -5.50 15.13 7.02
CA GLY A 206 -4.49 16.17 6.82
C GLY A 206 -3.05 15.67 6.97
N ARG A 207 -2.73 14.46 6.46
CA ARG A 207 -1.49 13.74 6.78
C ARG A 207 -0.27 14.14 5.96
N PHE A 208 -0.39 15.16 5.10
CA PHE A 208 0.72 15.61 4.25
C PHE A 208 2.00 15.89 5.03
N GLY A 209 1.93 16.68 6.10
CA GLY A 209 3.10 16.99 6.93
C GLY A 209 3.77 15.75 7.54
N ARG A 210 2.96 14.74 7.89
CA ARG A 210 3.45 13.48 8.42
C ARG A 210 4.26 12.69 7.39
N LEU A 211 3.73 12.58 6.18
CA LEU A 211 4.43 11.91 5.09
C LEU A 211 5.68 12.67 4.67
N ALA A 212 5.60 14.01 4.58
CA ALA A 212 6.74 14.86 4.28
C ALA A 212 7.88 14.69 5.31
N GLN A 213 7.58 14.61 6.61
CA GLN A 213 8.59 14.34 7.64
C GLN A 213 9.20 12.94 7.48
N ALA A 214 8.38 11.92 7.21
CA ALA A 214 8.88 10.56 7.00
C ALA A 214 9.81 10.47 5.79
N ILE A 215 9.48 11.18 4.69
CA ILE A 215 10.32 11.25 3.48
C ILE A 215 11.57 12.08 3.73
N ALA A 216 11.51 13.19 4.43
CA ALA A 216 12.72 13.95 4.79
C ALA A 216 13.70 13.14 5.64
N THR A 217 13.19 12.21 6.44
CA THR A 217 14.00 11.26 7.23
C THR A 217 14.55 10.12 6.38
N ASN A 218 13.83 9.71 5.33
CA ASN A 218 14.18 8.63 4.41
C ASN A 218 14.02 9.08 2.95
N PRO A 219 14.89 9.99 2.44
CA PRO A 219 14.71 10.64 1.13
C PRO A 219 14.90 9.70 -0.07
N SER A 220 15.42 8.49 0.15
CA SER A 220 15.47 7.43 -0.88
C SER A 220 14.12 6.74 -1.11
N CYS A 221 13.13 6.97 -0.25
CA CYS A 221 11.79 6.43 -0.41
C CYS A 221 10.87 7.40 -1.14
N ILE A 222 9.85 6.83 -1.80
CA ILE A 222 8.70 7.56 -2.33
C ILE A 222 7.55 7.45 -1.32
N GLY A 223 6.99 8.58 -0.91
CA GLY A 223 5.81 8.63 -0.06
C GLY A 223 4.53 8.51 -0.88
N ILE A 224 3.62 7.62 -0.50
CA ILE A 224 2.32 7.43 -1.14
C ILE A 224 1.22 7.69 -0.13
N GLY A 225 0.57 8.84 -0.26
CA GLY A 225 -0.60 9.23 0.52
C GLY A 225 -1.87 8.77 -0.16
N LEU A 226 -2.56 7.79 0.43
CA LEU A 226 -3.76 7.18 -0.11
C LEU A 226 -5.02 7.81 0.49
N GLY A 227 -5.87 8.41 -0.33
CA GLY A 227 -7.19 8.90 0.06
C GLY A 227 -8.15 7.78 0.47
N GLU A 228 -9.30 8.15 1.04
CA GLU A 228 -10.37 7.17 1.31
C GLU A 228 -11.00 6.70 -0.01
N ASP A 229 -11.49 5.47 -0.06
CA ASP A 229 -12.01 4.79 -1.26
C ASP A 229 -11.08 4.93 -2.47
N THR A 230 -9.79 4.86 -2.23
CA THR A 230 -8.72 5.07 -3.20
C THR A 230 -7.61 4.06 -2.95
N GLY A 231 -7.03 3.54 -4.01
CA GLY A 231 -5.96 2.56 -3.92
C GLY A 231 -4.86 2.80 -4.95
N MET A 232 -3.77 2.12 -4.73
CA MET A 232 -2.65 2.01 -5.66
C MET A 232 -2.45 0.54 -5.97
N LEU A 233 -2.70 0.15 -7.21
CA LEU A 233 -2.36 -1.17 -7.73
C LEU A 233 -0.91 -1.14 -8.19
N ILE A 234 -0.10 -2.07 -7.67
CA ILE A 234 1.32 -2.16 -7.98
C ILE A 234 1.60 -3.49 -8.69
N THR A 235 2.21 -3.41 -9.84
CA THR A 235 2.67 -4.55 -10.64
C THR A 235 4.18 -4.49 -10.79
N GLU A 236 4.81 -5.66 -10.96
CA GLU A 236 6.27 -5.76 -11.09
C GLU A 236 7.02 -5.07 -9.93
N GLY A 237 6.38 -4.93 -8.75
CA GLY A 237 6.94 -4.23 -7.58
C GLY A 237 7.36 -2.78 -7.81
N ASN A 238 6.96 -2.16 -8.91
CA ASN A 238 7.49 -0.89 -9.39
C ASN A 238 6.49 0.00 -10.13
N LYS A 239 5.60 -0.59 -10.92
CA LYS A 239 4.59 0.14 -11.71
C LYS A 239 3.33 0.32 -10.88
N MET A 240 2.90 1.54 -10.70
CA MET A 240 1.74 1.92 -9.89
C MET A 240 0.63 2.49 -10.76
N GLU A 241 -0.60 2.11 -10.47
CA GLU A 241 -1.83 2.66 -11.06
C GLU A 241 -2.76 3.10 -9.93
N ALA A 242 -3.17 4.37 -9.94
CA ALA A 242 -4.18 4.89 -9.02
C ALA A 242 -5.57 4.42 -9.42
N ILE A 243 -6.33 3.89 -8.47
CA ILE A 243 -7.70 3.40 -8.65
C ILE A 243 -8.62 3.95 -7.56
N GLY A 244 -9.91 4.02 -7.85
CA GLY A 244 -10.90 4.46 -6.87
C GLY A 244 -11.41 5.87 -7.11
N SER A 245 -12.12 6.43 -6.13
CA SER A 245 -12.89 7.66 -6.30
C SER A 245 -12.19 8.92 -5.77
N GLY A 246 -11.13 8.76 -4.98
CA GLY A 246 -10.39 9.87 -4.38
C GLY A 246 -9.05 10.14 -5.05
N LEU A 247 -8.12 10.67 -4.28
CA LEU A 247 -6.82 11.15 -4.74
C LEU A 247 -5.68 10.35 -4.11
N VAL A 248 -4.63 10.08 -4.89
CA VAL A 248 -3.34 9.64 -4.38
C VAL A 248 -2.34 10.78 -4.49
N MET A 249 -1.65 11.08 -3.39
CA MET A 249 -0.51 12.00 -3.39
C MET A 249 0.79 11.23 -3.36
N ILE A 250 1.69 11.55 -4.30
CA ILE A 250 3.05 11.01 -4.35
C ILE A 250 4.01 12.10 -3.87
N VAL A 251 4.84 11.77 -2.89
CA VAL A 251 5.83 12.68 -2.30
C VAL A 251 7.22 12.12 -2.55
N ASP A 252 7.99 12.81 -3.37
CA ASP A 252 9.34 12.43 -3.75
C ASP A 252 10.37 13.37 -3.11
N GLY A 253 11.24 12.80 -2.28
CA GLY A 253 12.31 13.52 -1.57
C GLY A 253 13.69 13.45 -2.21
N HIS A 254 13.85 12.78 -3.35
CA HIS A 254 15.17 12.58 -3.96
C HIS A 254 15.88 13.88 -4.36
N ASP A 255 15.11 14.92 -4.68
CA ASP A 255 15.65 16.22 -5.06
C ASP A 255 15.67 17.24 -3.90
N ILE A 256 15.50 16.80 -2.66
CA ILE A 256 15.65 17.67 -1.48
C ILE A 256 17.06 18.29 -1.48
N ARG A 257 17.12 19.63 -1.49
CA ARG A 257 18.37 20.39 -1.47
C ARG A 257 18.79 20.80 -0.08
N HIS A 258 17.80 21.00 0.79
CA HIS A 258 18.02 21.36 2.18
C HIS A 258 17.00 20.67 3.07
N SER A 259 17.47 20.11 4.18
CA SER A 259 16.65 19.65 5.29
C SER A 259 17.44 19.84 6.58
N ASN A 260 16.80 20.40 7.59
CA ASN A 260 17.40 20.55 8.92
C ASN A 260 17.09 19.36 9.86
N ILE A 261 16.44 18.31 9.36
CA ILE A 261 15.88 17.24 10.20
C ILE A 261 16.94 16.49 11.01
N ALA A 262 18.19 16.41 10.51
CA ALA A 262 19.30 15.79 11.22
C ALA A 262 19.84 16.66 12.36
N ASP A 263 19.79 17.99 12.19
CA ASP A 263 20.56 18.95 12.98
C ASP A 263 19.78 19.55 14.15
N ILE A 264 18.44 19.53 14.09
CA ILE A 264 17.60 20.15 15.12
C ILE A 264 17.20 19.15 16.21
N PRO A 265 16.99 19.60 17.47
CA PRO A 265 16.39 18.77 18.52
C PRO A 265 14.94 18.39 18.23
N ASP A 266 14.47 17.31 18.83
CA ASP A 266 13.05 16.94 18.80
C ASP A 266 12.18 18.08 19.36
N GLY A 267 10.97 18.21 18.80
CA GLY A 267 10.04 19.30 19.13
C GLY A 267 10.28 20.62 18.40
N ASN A 268 11.33 20.74 17.59
CA ASN A 268 11.58 21.93 16.77
C ASN A 268 11.00 21.79 15.37
N PRO A 269 10.61 22.92 14.73
CA PRO A 269 10.06 22.92 13.37
C PRO A 269 11.08 22.43 12.32
N ILE A 270 10.64 21.50 11.48
CA ILE A 270 11.43 21.04 10.33
C ILE A 270 11.38 22.04 9.17
N SER A 271 12.47 22.10 8.42
CA SER A 271 12.58 22.85 7.16
C SER A 271 13.00 21.88 6.05
N ILE A 272 12.30 21.92 4.92
CA ILE A 272 12.56 21.07 3.76
C ILE A 272 12.46 21.95 2.52
N GLU A 273 13.49 21.92 1.68
CA GLU A 273 13.51 22.59 0.38
C GLU A 273 13.44 21.58 -0.76
N ASN A 274 12.61 21.85 -1.75
CA ASN A 274 12.51 21.10 -3.01
C ASN A 274 11.94 19.69 -2.87
N LEU A 275 10.85 19.55 -2.11
CA LEU A 275 10.06 18.34 -2.05
C LEU A 275 9.11 18.32 -3.26
N LYS A 276 9.18 17.28 -4.11
CA LYS A 276 8.26 17.11 -5.24
C LYS A 276 6.97 16.44 -4.81
N VAL A 277 5.84 16.91 -5.34
CA VAL A 277 4.53 16.35 -5.06
C VAL A 277 3.76 16.16 -6.36
N HIS A 278 3.19 14.96 -6.55
CA HIS A 278 2.28 14.66 -7.64
C HIS A 278 0.90 14.30 -7.09
N PHE A 279 -0.13 14.64 -7.83
CA PHE A 279 -1.51 14.28 -7.55
C PHE A 279 -1.95 13.31 -8.63
N CYS A 280 -2.40 12.12 -8.22
CA CYS A 280 -2.84 11.06 -9.12
C CYS A 280 -4.33 10.83 -8.91
N GLU A 281 -5.12 11.01 -9.95
CA GLU A 281 -6.51 10.55 -10.03
C GLU A 281 -6.57 9.12 -10.58
N ASN A 282 -7.77 8.55 -10.58
CA ASN A 282 -8.03 7.23 -11.16
C ASN A 282 -7.49 7.11 -12.59
N GLY A 283 -6.70 6.08 -12.87
CA GLY A 283 -6.07 5.84 -14.17
C GLY A 283 -4.72 6.54 -14.38
N ASN A 284 -4.30 7.42 -13.48
CA ASN A 284 -2.91 7.90 -13.49
C ASN A 284 -1.97 6.83 -12.91
N GLY A 285 -0.69 6.91 -13.25
CA GLY A 285 0.31 5.99 -12.74
C GLY A 285 1.62 6.63 -12.31
N TYR A 286 2.47 5.80 -11.73
CA TYR A 286 3.82 6.19 -11.34
C TYR A 286 4.78 5.00 -11.44
N ILE A 287 5.96 5.22 -12.00
CA ILE A 287 7.05 4.24 -11.99
C ILE A 287 8.04 4.65 -10.91
N VAL A 288 8.17 3.83 -9.87
CA VAL A 288 8.98 4.15 -8.68
C VAL A 288 10.45 4.26 -9.02
N SER A 289 11.03 3.28 -9.75
CA SER A 289 12.44 3.28 -10.12
C SER A 289 12.87 4.49 -10.95
N ASP A 290 11.99 4.93 -11.84
CA ASP A 290 12.25 6.02 -12.78
C ASP A 290 11.81 7.38 -12.22
N ARG A 291 11.06 7.38 -11.11
CA ARG A 291 10.39 8.54 -10.52
C ARG A 291 9.54 9.29 -11.55
N LEU A 292 8.81 8.50 -12.35
CA LEU A 292 8.09 8.98 -13.51
C LEU A 292 6.58 8.94 -13.30
N PHE A 293 5.94 10.12 -13.36
CA PHE A 293 4.48 10.24 -13.41
C PHE A 293 3.95 9.85 -14.79
N LEU A 294 2.87 9.07 -14.81
CA LEU A 294 2.19 8.61 -16.01
C LEU A 294 0.78 9.21 -16.04
N PRO A 295 0.48 10.11 -16.99
CA PRO A 295 -0.86 10.75 -17.09
C PRO A 295 -1.99 9.76 -17.39
N GLU A 296 -1.68 8.62 -17.98
CA GLU A 296 -2.66 7.59 -18.32
C GLU A 296 -2.00 6.21 -18.30
N VAL A 297 -2.63 5.25 -17.61
CA VAL A 297 -2.29 3.83 -17.66
C VAL A 297 -3.42 3.12 -18.40
N LYS A 298 -3.16 2.53 -19.56
CA LYS A 298 -4.12 1.74 -20.33
C LYS A 298 -3.80 0.26 -20.20
N ASP A 299 -4.77 -0.51 -19.71
CA ASP A 299 -4.77 -2.00 -19.67
C ASP A 299 -3.42 -2.62 -19.24
N GLY A 300 -2.79 -2.08 -18.18
CA GLY A 300 -1.49 -2.55 -17.68
C GLY A 300 -0.30 -2.24 -18.59
N SER A 301 -0.51 -1.55 -19.73
CA SER A 301 0.55 -1.11 -20.62
C SER A 301 0.84 0.39 -20.45
N VAL A 302 2.11 0.71 -20.22
CA VAL A 302 2.59 2.09 -20.14
C VAL A 302 2.57 2.73 -21.53
N VAL A 303 1.64 3.63 -21.79
CA VAL A 303 1.67 4.46 -23.01
C VAL A 303 2.59 5.65 -22.76
N ARG A 304 3.82 5.56 -23.27
CA ARG A 304 4.70 6.74 -23.36
C ARG A 304 4.17 7.64 -24.47
N LYS A 305 3.48 8.74 -24.15
CA LYS A 305 3.38 9.85 -25.08
C LYS A 305 4.76 10.51 -25.12
N ASN A 306 5.40 10.49 -26.32
CA ASN A 306 6.57 11.29 -26.56
C ASN A 306 6.21 12.78 -26.30
N VAL A 307 6.69 13.31 -25.21
CA VAL A 307 6.69 14.77 -24.99
C VAL A 307 7.82 15.28 -25.85
N GLU A 308 7.50 15.74 -27.04
CA GLU A 308 8.43 16.61 -27.79
C GLU A 308 8.54 17.91 -26.99
N VAL A 309 9.71 18.14 -26.45
CA VAL A 309 10.07 19.42 -25.79
C VAL A 309 10.41 20.36 -26.93
N GLU A 310 9.50 21.32 -27.19
CA GLU A 310 9.82 22.51 -27.98
C GLU A 310 10.73 23.46 -27.20
#